data_f82ff204f3aafa7bd80354ec910a5d04
#
_entry.id   f82ff204f3aafa7bd80354ec910a5d04
#
_cell.length_a   1.000
_cell.length_b   1.000
_cell.length_c   1.000
_cell.angle_alpha   90.00
_cell.angle_beta   90.00
_cell.angle_gamma   90.00
#
_symmetry.space_group_name_H-M   'P 1'
#
loop_
_entity.id
_entity.type
_entity.pdbx_description
1 polymer ?
#
loop_
_entity_poly.entity_id
_entity_poly.type
_entity_poly.pdbx_seq_one_letter_code
_entity_poly.pdbx_strand_id
1 'polypeptide(L)'
;MANSLNIKQIMDILPHRQPFLLIDRVEDYEPGQYCIAYKNITYNEPFFAGHFPGEPIVPGVLTVEMLAQTGAVAILCQPEFKGKIAVFAGIDKCKFKKPIVSR
;
A
#
# COMPACT_ATOMS: atom_id res chain seq x y z
N MET A 1 -16.19 5.77 -15.93
CA MET A 1 -15.82 6.56 -14.75
C MET A 1 -14.99 5.72 -13.82
N ALA A 2 -13.99 6.34 -13.24
CA ALA A 2 -13.15 5.65 -12.29
C ALA A 2 -13.90 5.32 -11.00
N ASN A 3 -13.63 4.14 -10.41
CA ASN A 3 -14.08 3.78 -9.09
C ASN A 3 -13.01 4.21 -8.10
N SER A 4 -13.24 5.29 -7.39
CA SER A 4 -12.26 5.82 -6.46
C SER A 4 -12.66 5.51 -5.01
N LEU A 5 -11.65 5.45 -4.13
CA LEU A 5 -11.87 5.23 -2.70
C LEU A 5 -11.03 6.24 -1.92
N ASN A 6 -11.66 6.87 -0.94
CA ASN A 6 -10.93 7.68 0.02
C ASN A 6 -10.37 6.80 1.15
N ILE A 7 -9.61 7.40 2.05
CA ILE A 7 -8.94 6.63 3.12
C ILE A 7 -9.93 5.90 4.03
N LYS A 8 -11.08 6.48 4.30
CA LYS A 8 -12.07 5.84 5.15
C LYS A 8 -12.63 4.59 4.49
N GLN A 9 -12.89 4.66 3.20
CA GLN A 9 -13.38 3.51 2.43
C GLN A 9 -12.31 2.42 2.33
N ILE A 10 -11.04 2.80 2.19
CA ILE A 10 -9.93 1.85 2.21
C ILE A 10 -9.88 1.14 3.56
N MET A 11 -10.03 1.87 4.65
CA MET A 11 -10.01 1.29 6.00
C MET A 11 -11.19 0.34 6.24
N ASP A 12 -12.29 0.50 5.51
CA ASP A 12 -13.41 -0.44 5.59
C ASP A 12 -13.07 -1.77 4.90
N ILE A 13 -12.12 -1.77 3.98
CA ILE A 13 -11.73 -2.95 3.21
C ILE A 13 -10.51 -3.63 3.81
N LEU A 14 -9.46 -2.85 4.12
CA LEU A 14 -8.20 -3.37 4.66
C LEU A 14 -8.21 -3.35 6.18
N PRO A 15 -7.69 -4.41 6.84
CA PRO A 15 -7.55 -4.41 8.30
C PRO A 15 -6.38 -3.56 8.78
N HIS A 16 -5.45 -3.22 7.89
CA HIS A 16 -4.26 -2.45 8.24
C HIS A 16 -4.61 -1.08 8.83
N ARG A 17 -3.79 -0.60 9.73
CA ARG A 17 -3.95 0.72 10.36
C ARG A 17 -2.59 1.39 10.47
N GLN A 18 -2.60 2.71 10.68
CA GLN A 18 -1.38 3.46 10.92
C GLN A 18 -0.56 2.80 12.05
N PRO A 19 0.77 2.67 11.93
CA PRO A 19 1.61 3.22 10.87
C PRO A 19 1.81 2.29 9.66
N PHE A 20 1.10 1.19 9.58
CA PHE A 20 1.31 0.19 8.54
C PHE A 20 0.27 0.20 7.42
N LEU A 21 -0.65 1.13 7.43
CA LEU A 21 -1.54 1.36 6.29
C LEU A 21 -0.80 2.27 5.31
N LEU A 22 -0.41 1.73 4.15
CA LEU A 22 0.56 2.37 3.27
C LEU A 22 -0.02 2.84 1.94
N ILE A 23 -1.31 3.08 1.86
CA ILE A 23 -1.95 3.73 0.70
C ILE A 23 -2.88 4.82 1.19
N ASP A 24 -2.93 5.92 0.46
CA ASP A 24 -3.69 7.11 0.87
C ASP A 24 -5.04 7.22 0.18
N ARG A 25 -5.11 6.80 -1.08
CA ARG A 25 -6.36 6.76 -1.82
C ARG A 25 -6.26 5.76 -2.96
N VAL A 26 -7.40 5.31 -3.44
CA VAL A 26 -7.50 4.50 -4.64
C VAL A 26 -8.10 5.38 -5.74
N GLU A 27 -7.41 5.46 -6.87
CA GLU A 27 -7.87 6.25 -8.01
C GLU A 27 -8.85 5.50 -8.88
N ASP A 28 -8.66 4.18 -9.00
CA ASP A 28 -9.55 3.32 -9.77
C ASP A 28 -9.32 1.87 -9.36
N TYR A 29 -10.36 1.07 -9.39
CA TYR A 29 -10.23 -0.37 -9.14
C TYR A 29 -11.41 -1.12 -9.76
N GLU A 30 -11.18 -2.40 -10.02
CA GLU A 30 -12.20 -3.34 -10.43
C GLU A 30 -12.10 -4.57 -9.56
N PRO A 31 -13.16 -4.93 -8.81
CA PRO A 31 -13.10 -6.08 -7.88
C PRO A 31 -12.58 -7.34 -8.57
N GLY A 32 -11.58 -7.96 -7.95
CA GLY A 32 -10.98 -9.19 -8.46
C GLY A 32 -10.09 -9.02 -9.68
N GLN A 33 -9.91 -7.80 -10.20
CA GLN A 33 -9.17 -7.56 -11.43
C GLN A 33 -7.93 -6.70 -11.22
N TYR A 34 -8.09 -5.48 -10.71
CA TYR A 34 -6.96 -4.57 -10.52
C TYR A 34 -7.28 -3.48 -9.51
N CYS A 35 -6.24 -2.78 -9.08
CA CYS A 35 -6.37 -1.59 -8.26
C CYS A 35 -5.21 -0.63 -8.56
N ILE A 36 -5.53 0.65 -8.69
CA ILE A 36 -4.55 1.72 -8.86
C ILE A 36 -4.67 2.63 -7.64
N ALA A 37 -3.63 2.63 -6.82
CA ALA A 37 -3.62 3.38 -5.57
C ALA A 37 -2.53 4.45 -5.56
N TYR A 38 -2.61 5.33 -4.59
CA TYR A 38 -1.74 6.48 -4.45
C TYR A 38 -1.21 6.55 -3.02
N LYS A 39 0.09 6.77 -2.87
CA LYS A 39 0.74 6.98 -1.59
C LYS A 39 1.58 8.25 -1.65
N ASN A 40 1.30 9.19 -0.77
CA ASN A 40 2.12 10.39 -0.62
C ASN A 40 3.34 10.04 0.23
N ILE A 41 4.53 10.28 -0.30
CA ILE A 41 5.77 10.04 0.42
C ILE A 41 6.31 11.38 0.90
N THR A 42 6.17 11.66 2.19
CA THR A 42 6.69 12.89 2.80
C THR A 42 7.79 12.53 3.80
N TYR A 43 8.64 13.50 4.13
CA TYR A 43 9.70 13.27 5.12
C TYR A 43 9.13 12.94 6.51
N ASN A 44 7.86 13.22 6.73
CA ASN A 44 7.20 12.94 7.99
C ASN A 44 6.87 11.45 8.20
N GLU A 45 7.21 10.60 7.24
CA GLU A 45 7.03 9.16 7.39
C GLU A 45 7.99 8.63 8.46
N PRO A 46 7.49 7.87 9.45
CA PRO A 46 8.31 7.47 10.60
C PRO A 46 9.51 6.59 10.25
N PHE A 47 9.46 5.83 9.15
CA PHE A 47 10.59 4.98 8.78
C PHE A 47 11.82 5.76 8.35
N PHE A 48 11.70 7.02 7.96
CA PHE A 48 12.86 7.81 7.55
C PHE A 48 13.82 8.11 8.70
N ALA A 49 13.36 8.06 9.93
CA ALA A 49 14.24 8.28 11.09
C ALA A 49 15.31 7.20 11.19
N GLY A 50 15.01 6.01 10.74
CA GLY A 50 15.93 4.88 10.80
C GLY A 50 16.52 4.44 9.46
N HIS A 51 15.94 4.88 8.35
CA HIS A 51 16.33 4.34 7.03
C HIS A 51 16.53 5.47 6.01
N PHE A 52 17.59 6.24 6.07
CA PHE A 52 18.66 6.23 7.07
C PHE A 52 18.86 7.63 7.62
N PRO A 53 19.41 7.81 8.82
CA PRO A 53 19.70 9.13 9.33
C PRO A 53 20.54 9.93 8.34
N GLY A 54 20.04 11.08 7.90
CA GLY A 54 20.71 11.94 6.91
C GLY A 54 20.51 11.53 5.46
N GLU A 55 19.94 10.35 5.18
CA GLU A 55 19.67 9.86 3.82
C GLU A 55 18.30 9.16 3.78
N PRO A 56 17.21 9.93 3.70
CA PRO A 56 15.86 9.34 3.76
C PRO A 56 15.50 8.62 2.45
N ILE A 57 15.44 7.31 2.53
CA ILE A 57 15.08 6.43 1.42
C ILE A 57 13.97 5.51 1.90
N VAL A 58 12.93 5.34 1.09
CA VAL A 58 11.85 4.39 1.41
C VAL A 58 12.40 2.98 1.38
N PRO A 59 12.27 2.21 2.48
CA PRO A 59 12.70 0.80 2.45
C PRO A 59 12.01 0.05 1.31
N GLY A 60 12.79 -0.65 0.49
CA GLY A 60 12.24 -1.37 -0.66
C GLY A 60 11.15 -2.37 -0.28
N VAL A 61 11.31 -3.03 0.87
CA VAL A 61 10.32 -3.99 1.37
C VAL A 61 8.98 -3.32 1.65
N LEU A 62 8.96 -2.03 2.03
CA LEU A 62 7.72 -1.29 2.22
C LEU A 62 7.05 -0.96 0.88
N THR A 63 7.83 -0.73 -0.17
CA THR A 63 7.29 -0.56 -1.52
C THR A 63 6.54 -1.81 -1.96
N VAL A 64 7.10 -2.98 -1.69
CA VAL A 64 6.43 -4.26 -1.96
C VAL A 64 5.15 -4.37 -1.13
N GLU A 65 5.19 -3.96 0.12
CA GLU A 65 4.00 -3.99 0.98
C GLU A 65 2.92 -3.03 0.46
N MET A 66 3.30 -1.85 -0.04
CA MET A 66 2.36 -0.91 -0.66
C MET A 66 1.63 -1.56 -1.83
N LEU A 67 2.36 -2.28 -2.67
CA LEU A 67 1.77 -3.00 -3.81
C LEU A 67 0.87 -4.13 -3.33
N ALA A 68 1.26 -4.84 -2.29
CA ALA A 68 0.45 -5.91 -1.72
C ALA A 68 -0.86 -5.38 -1.14
N GLN A 69 -0.82 -4.25 -0.44
CA GLN A 69 -2.03 -3.64 0.09
C GLN A 69 -2.95 -3.16 -1.04
N THR A 70 -2.36 -2.60 -2.08
CA THR A 70 -3.10 -2.17 -3.26
C THR A 70 -3.84 -3.36 -3.90
N GLY A 71 -3.15 -4.48 -4.10
CA GLY A 71 -3.77 -5.69 -4.61
C GLY A 71 -4.83 -6.26 -3.67
N ALA A 72 -4.58 -6.15 -2.36
CA ALA A 72 -5.53 -6.62 -1.36
C ALA A 72 -6.86 -5.86 -1.42
N VAL A 73 -6.85 -4.58 -1.77
CA VAL A 73 -8.09 -3.81 -1.97
C VAL A 73 -8.97 -4.48 -3.01
N ALA A 74 -8.39 -4.84 -4.16
CA ALA A 74 -9.16 -5.48 -5.24
C ALA A 74 -9.73 -6.83 -4.84
N ILE A 75 -9.04 -7.55 -3.96
CA ILE A 75 -9.48 -8.88 -3.52
C ILE A 75 -10.48 -8.76 -2.36
N LEU A 76 -10.13 -8.02 -1.32
CA LEU A 76 -10.91 -7.97 -0.08
C LEU A 76 -12.16 -7.11 -0.18
N CYS A 77 -12.30 -6.30 -1.22
CA CYS A 77 -13.53 -5.54 -1.44
C CYS A 77 -14.70 -6.43 -1.90
N GLN A 78 -14.41 -7.67 -2.31
CA GLN A 78 -15.42 -8.61 -2.74
C GLN A 78 -16.19 -9.16 -1.53
N PRO A 79 -17.54 -9.32 -1.63
CA PRO A 79 -18.35 -9.72 -0.46
C PRO A 79 -17.90 -11.02 0.19
N GLU A 80 -17.45 -12.00 -0.59
CA GLU A 80 -17.02 -13.31 -0.06
C GLU A 80 -15.76 -13.22 0.80
N PHE A 81 -15.00 -12.13 0.69
CA PHE A 81 -13.76 -11.94 1.47
C PHE A 81 -13.90 -10.90 2.56
N LYS A 82 -15.08 -10.33 2.74
CA LYS A 82 -15.28 -9.27 3.73
C LYS A 82 -14.89 -9.73 5.13
N GLY A 83 -14.08 -8.93 5.80
CA GLY A 83 -13.60 -9.22 7.15
C GLY A 83 -12.42 -10.17 7.21
N LYS A 84 -11.92 -10.67 6.07
CA LYS A 84 -10.76 -11.56 6.03
C LYS A 84 -9.47 -10.77 6.03
N ILE A 85 -8.38 -11.45 6.37
CA ILE A 85 -7.04 -10.89 6.42
C ILE A 85 -6.19 -11.58 5.36
N ALA A 86 -5.47 -10.77 4.57
CA ALA A 86 -4.51 -11.28 3.60
C ALA A 86 -3.11 -11.22 4.19
N VAL A 87 -2.35 -12.30 4.07
CA VAL A 87 -1.01 -12.42 4.64
C VAL A 87 -0.03 -12.78 3.52
N PHE A 88 1.13 -12.13 3.51
CA PHE A 88 2.21 -12.50 2.59
C PHE A 88 2.65 -13.94 2.85
N ALA A 89 2.69 -14.74 1.80
CA ALA A 89 3.24 -16.10 1.86
C ALA A 89 4.66 -16.16 1.29
N GLY A 90 5.02 -15.22 0.42
CA GLY A 90 6.36 -15.19 -0.15
C GLY A 90 6.51 -14.07 -1.16
N ILE A 91 7.76 -13.77 -1.50
CA ILE A 91 8.14 -12.79 -2.51
C ILE A 91 9.22 -13.45 -3.38
N ASP A 92 9.02 -13.40 -4.70
CA ASP A 92 9.96 -14.01 -5.64
C ASP A 92 10.35 -13.02 -6.72
N LYS A 93 11.62 -13.07 -7.15
CA LYS A 93 12.16 -12.29 -8.27
C LYS A 93 11.89 -10.79 -8.14
N CYS A 94 12.08 -10.24 -6.93
CA CYS A 94 11.87 -8.83 -6.67
C CYS A 94 13.20 -8.07 -6.76
N LYS A 95 13.22 -6.98 -7.52
CA LYS A 95 14.41 -6.12 -7.67
C LYS A 95 14.03 -4.66 -7.45
N PHE A 96 14.91 -3.93 -6.80
CA PHE A 96 14.74 -2.50 -6.53
C PHE A 96 15.77 -1.73 -7.34
N LYS A 97 15.33 -1.11 -8.43
CA LYS A 97 16.24 -0.48 -9.40
C LYS A 97 16.53 0.98 -9.10
N LYS A 98 15.65 1.66 -8.39
CA LYS A 98 15.81 3.08 -8.05
C LYS A 98 15.29 3.33 -6.65
N PRO A 99 15.97 4.21 -5.87
CA PRO A 99 15.45 4.59 -4.57
C PRO A 99 14.23 5.49 -4.69
N ILE A 100 13.32 5.39 -3.75
CA ILE A 100 12.20 6.31 -3.60
C ILE A 100 12.53 7.24 -2.45
N VAL A 101 12.43 8.53 -2.68
CA VAL A 101 12.74 9.54 -1.69
C VAL A 101 11.51 10.40 -1.41
N SER A 102 11.57 11.19 -0.33
CA SER A 102 10.47 12.10 0.01
C SER A 102 10.37 13.21 -1.03
N ARG A 103 9.15 13.71 -1.21
CA ARG A 103 8.89 14.82 -2.11
C ARG A 103 8.00 15.86 -1.45
#